data_9e940f6d09b38610b0157f24818641f3
#
_entry.id   9e940f6d09b38610b0157f24818641f3
#
_cell.length_a   1.000
_cell.length_b   1.000
_cell.length_c   1.000
_cell.angle_alpha   90.00
_cell.angle_beta   90.00
_cell.angle_gamma   90.00
#
_symmetry.space_group_name_H-M   'P 1'
#
loop_
_entity.id
_entity.type
_entity.pdbx_description
1 polymer ?
#
loop_
_entity_poly.entity_id
_entity_poly.type
_entity_poly.pdbx_seq_one_letter_code
_entity_poly.pdbx_strand_id
1 'polypeptide(L)'
;MVVSIRSLGLSGIAGYEVAVECFLSGGLPAFDVVGLPDAAVRESRERVRAAVKNCEAKFPVSRITVNLAPADQKKEGTVYDLPIFLGIMTAMEELKKPDENAAFLGELSLTGALRPVRGVLPMAMAAVRAGIKTLYVPAENAAEATLADGLSVYGVPDVAALVAHLRGEAPLSPAPAWIPHEETEHLPDLKDVMGQENCRRALEVAASGNHNLLFIGSPGAGKSMLARRLPSILPDMTRQEALEATEIYSVAGMTDSRHPLLTHRPFRSPHHTVSAVALAGGGSTPHPGEISLAHNGVLFLDELPEFQKEALEALRQPLEDGEVTITRAAGTLRLPSRFMMVCAMNPCRCGWYGHPSGRCTCTDAAVQKYVSRISGPLLDRIDLHVRVPSVEYEAMRRKSTPEDSATVRARVNAARAVQQKRFEGTSVSCNAYMTPAMIAEYCALDEAGERLMKNAFEKMGLTARSHDRILRVARTIADLDGAEHIDPVHLAEAIQYRNTDILKG
;
A
#
# COMPACT_ATOMS: atom_id res chain seq x y z
N MET A 1 -1.57 -43.53 12.90
CA MET A 1 -1.52 -43.05 11.49
C MET A 1 -1.21 -41.55 11.55
N VAL A 2 -0.33 -41.03 10.70
CA VAL A 2 -0.10 -39.58 10.57
C VAL A 2 -1.02 -39.07 9.47
N VAL A 3 -1.80 -38.04 9.76
CA VAL A 3 -2.67 -37.34 8.80
C VAL A 3 -2.07 -35.99 8.52
N SER A 4 -1.96 -35.60 7.27
CA SER A 4 -1.47 -34.29 6.83
C SER A 4 -2.59 -33.55 6.11
N ILE A 5 -2.89 -32.33 6.55
CA ILE A 5 -3.84 -31.37 5.96
C ILE A 5 -3.07 -30.16 5.48
N ARG A 6 -3.30 -29.73 4.23
CA ARG A 6 -2.66 -28.52 3.67
C ARG A 6 -3.32 -27.25 4.21
N SER A 7 -2.51 -26.30 4.55
CA SER A 7 -2.90 -24.97 4.99
C SER A 7 -1.91 -23.94 4.45
N LEU A 8 -2.09 -22.69 4.83
CA LEU A 8 -1.21 -21.58 4.43
C LEU A 8 -0.96 -20.68 5.63
N GLY A 9 0.17 -20.01 5.62
CA GLY A 9 0.57 -19.05 6.63
C GLY A 9 1.12 -17.80 5.99
N LEU A 10 1.45 -16.80 6.80
CA LEU A 10 2.03 -15.53 6.40
C LEU A 10 3.45 -15.38 6.94
N SER A 11 4.34 -14.91 6.09
CA SER A 11 5.65 -14.39 6.48
C SER A 11 5.75 -12.96 5.95
N GLY A 12 5.48 -11.99 6.82
CA GLY A 12 5.26 -10.61 6.37
C GLY A 12 3.98 -10.47 5.56
N ILE A 13 4.12 -10.05 4.29
CA ILE A 13 3.01 -9.99 3.34
C ILE A 13 2.99 -11.20 2.39
N ALA A 14 3.97 -12.08 2.45
CA ALA A 14 4.02 -13.24 1.59
C ALA A 14 3.34 -14.45 2.23
N GLY A 15 2.42 -15.06 1.49
CA GLY A 15 1.83 -16.34 1.85
C GLY A 15 2.81 -17.49 1.56
N TYR A 16 2.78 -18.53 2.40
CA TYR A 16 3.52 -19.77 2.19
C TYR A 16 2.69 -20.99 2.60
N GLU A 17 3.01 -22.16 2.06
CA GLU A 17 2.33 -23.39 2.38
C GLU A 17 2.73 -23.92 3.78
N VAL A 18 1.74 -24.45 4.52
CA VAL A 18 1.91 -25.12 5.81
C VAL A 18 1.25 -26.48 5.76
N ALA A 19 2.02 -27.54 6.04
CA ALA A 19 1.45 -28.84 6.27
C ALA A 19 1.13 -29.03 7.76
N VAL A 20 -0.13 -29.29 8.07
CA VAL A 20 -0.64 -29.57 9.42
C VAL A 20 -0.72 -31.07 9.60
N GLU A 21 0.28 -31.64 10.28
CA GLU A 21 0.39 -33.09 10.51
C GLU A 21 -0.15 -33.44 11.91
N CYS A 22 -1.19 -34.27 11.94
CA CYS A 22 -1.81 -34.74 13.17
C CYS A 22 -1.51 -36.20 13.43
N PHE A 23 -1.09 -36.51 14.66
CA PHE A 23 -0.80 -37.89 15.11
C PHE A 23 -1.47 -38.16 16.43
N LEU A 24 -2.23 -39.27 16.49
CA LEU A 24 -2.85 -39.81 17.69
C LEU A 24 -2.05 -41.00 18.17
N SER A 25 -1.62 -40.97 19.45
CA SER A 25 -0.88 -42.06 20.06
C SER A 25 -1.50 -42.46 21.40
N GLY A 26 -1.30 -43.71 21.84
CA GLY A 26 -1.67 -44.17 23.18
C GLY A 26 -0.84 -43.46 24.26
N GLY A 27 -1.39 -43.36 25.45
CA GLY A 27 -0.74 -42.75 26.62
C GLY A 27 -1.62 -41.78 27.38
N LEU A 28 -1.02 -41.01 28.31
CA LEU A 28 -1.75 -39.97 29.01
C LEU A 28 -2.25 -38.89 28.05
N PRO A 29 -3.51 -38.47 28.21
CA PRO A 29 -4.07 -37.41 27.35
C PRO A 29 -3.23 -36.15 27.39
N ALA A 30 -2.75 -35.72 26.22
CA ALA A 30 -1.99 -34.50 26.02
C ALA A 30 -2.36 -33.89 24.65
N PHE A 31 -2.12 -32.57 24.50
CA PHE A 31 -2.28 -31.88 23.24
C PHE A 31 -1.04 -31.00 23.04
N ASP A 32 -0.16 -31.45 22.18
CA ASP A 32 1.12 -30.81 21.92
C ASP A 32 1.11 -30.24 20.51
N VAL A 33 1.44 -28.93 20.35
CA VAL A 33 1.64 -28.29 19.04
C VAL A 33 3.11 -27.92 18.89
N VAL A 34 3.75 -28.42 17.85
CA VAL A 34 5.16 -28.19 17.52
C VAL A 34 5.30 -27.53 16.14
N GLY A 35 6.48 -27.03 15.78
CA GLY A 35 6.72 -26.31 14.53
C GLY A 35 6.69 -24.79 14.70
N LEU A 36 7.24 -24.27 15.82
CA LEU A 36 7.33 -22.85 16.18
C LEU A 36 5.97 -22.13 16.25
N PRO A 37 4.95 -22.70 16.94
CA PRO A 37 3.67 -22.01 17.11
C PRO A 37 3.79 -20.82 18.07
N ASP A 38 3.08 -19.73 17.78
CA ASP A 38 2.87 -18.62 18.71
C ASP A 38 1.87 -18.99 19.84
N ALA A 39 1.54 -18.03 20.70
CA ALA A 39 0.57 -18.23 21.78
C ALA A 39 -0.84 -18.54 21.24
N ALA A 40 -1.27 -17.81 20.20
CA ALA A 40 -2.61 -17.97 19.61
C ALA A 40 -2.81 -19.36 19.00
N VAL A 41 -1.77 -19.89 18.34
CA VAL A 41 -1.77 -21.26 17.82
C VAL A 41 -1.82 -22.30 18.94
N ARG A 42 -1.12 -22.08 20.05
CA ARG A 42 -1.18 -23.00 21.20
C ARG A 42 -2.54 -23.02 21.88
N GLU A 43 -3.26 -21.91 21.88
CA GLU A 43 -4.61 -21.80 22.43
C GLU A 43 -5.68 -22.46 21.54
N SER A 44 -5.35 -22.86 20.31
CA SER A 44 -6.29 -23.55 19.39
C SER A 44 -6.93 -24.79 19.99
N ARG A 45 -6.25 -25.44 20.94
CA ARG A 45 -6.72 -26.66 21.62
C ARG A 45 -8.18 -26.54 22.12
N GLU A 46 -8.50 -25.47 22.85
CA GLU A 46 -9.84 -25.34 23.44
C GLU A 46 -10.91 -25.05 22.37
N ARG A 47 -10.55 -24.27 21.33
CA ARG A 47 -11.45 -23.99 20.21
C ARG A 47 -11.70 -25.24 19.37
N VAL A 48 -10.65 -26.00 19.05
CA VAL A 48 -10.74 -27.27 18.32
C VAL A 48 -11.54 -28.32 19.12
N ARG A 49 -11.30 -28.41 20.42
CA ARG A 49 -12.04 -29.33 21.30
C ARG A 49 -13.54 -29.02 21.31
N ALA A 50 -13.91 -27.75 21.38
CA ALA A 50 -15.30 -27.32 21.30
C ALA A 50 -15.91 -27.64 19.92
N ALA A 51 -15.17 -27.39 18.84
CA ALA A 51 -15.62 -27.68 17.48
C ALA A 51 -15.88 -29.18 17.23
N VAL A 52 -14.99 -30.07 17.73
CA VAL A 52 -15.20 -31.53 17.64
C VAL A 52 -16.50 -31.95 18.35
N LYS A 53 -16.78 -31.39 19.53
CA LYS A 53 -18.04 -31.66 20.24
C LYS A 53 -19.26 -31.15 19.51
N ASN A 54 -19.16 -30.01 18.85
CA ASN A 54 -20.26 -29.43 18.06
C ASN A 54 -20.62 -30.27 16.81
N CYS A 55 -19.69 -31.13 16.36
CA CYS A 55 -19.92 -32.11 15.31
C CYS A 55 -20.39 -33.48 15.88
N GLU A 56 -20.88 -33.54 17.13
CA GLU A 56 -21.34 -34.75 17.84
C GLU A 56 -20.23 -35.83 17.97
N ALA A 57 -18.97 -35.49 17.68
CA ALA A 57 -17.84 -36.41 17.84
C ALA A 57 -17.26 -36.36 19.26
N LYS A 58 -16.72 -37.48 19.71
CA LYS A 58 -16.05 -37.55 21.01
C LYS A 58 -14.60 -37.15 20.89
N PHE A 59 -14.18 -36.09 21.56
CA PHE A 59 -12.78 -35.67 21.55
C PHE A 59 -11.88 -36.80 22.09
N PRO A 60 -10.78 -37.18 21.41
CA PRO A 60 -9.99 -38.36 21.71
C PRO A 60 -9.31 -38.25 23.07
N VAL A 61 -9.43 -39.33 23.86
CA VAL A 61 -8.73 -39.50 25.15
C VAL A 61 -7.40 -40.19 24.88
N SER A 62 -6.52 -39.50 24.17
CA SER A 62 -5.22 -39.98 23.72
C SER A 62 -4.21 -38.81 23.66
N ARG A 63 -2.96 -39.09 23.43
CA ARG A 63 -1.97 -38.05 23.17
C ARG A 63 -2.09 -37.58 21.72
N ILE A 64 -2.38 -36.31 21.56
CA ILE A 64 -2.51 -35.63 20.26
C ILE A 64 -1.22 -34.82 20.05
N THR A 65 -0.53 -35.06 18.94
CA THR A 65 0.62 -34.23 18.50
C THR A 65 0.28 -33.62 17.17
N VAL A 66 0.36 -32.30 17.10
CA VAL A 66 0.17 -31.52 15.88
C VAL A 66 1.51 -30.90 15.51
N ASN A 67 2.03 -31.22 14.32
CA ASN A 67 3.24 -30.59 13.79
C ASN A 67 2.88 -29.64 12.64
N LEU A 68 3.37 -28.41 12.69
CA LEU A 68 3.17 -27.38 11.66
C LEU A 68 4.48 -27.24 10.86
N ALA A 69 4.55 -27.88 9.72
CA ALA A 69 5.71 -27.83 8.84
C ALA A 69 5.59 -26.69 7.79
N PRO A 70 6.70 -26.03 7.40
CA PRO A 70 8.09 -26.26 7.78
C PRO A 70 8.44 -25.69 9.18
N ALA A 71 9.38 -26.32 9.87
CA ALA A 71 9.72 -25.97 11.27
C ALA A 71 10.65 -24.73 11.41
N ASP A 72 11.19 -24.23 10.31
CA ASP A 72 12.07 -23.05 10.26
C ASP A 72 11.30 -21.72 10.21
N GLN A 73 10.00 -21.77 9.96
CA GLN A 73 9.13 -20.59 9.90
C GLN A 73 8.20 -20.56 11.10
N LYS A 74 8.08 -19.38 11.74
CA LYS A 74 7.15 -19.16 12.85
C LYS A 74 5.72 -19.14 12.34
N LYS A 75 4.82 -19.85 13.03
CA LYS A 75 3.38 -19.86 12.73
C LYS A 75 2.67 -18.93 13.70
N GLU A 76 1.97 -17.95 13.13
CA GLU A 76 1.30 -16.90 13.89
C GLU A 76 -0.20 -16.88 13.59
N GLY A 77 -0.98 -16.55 14.62
CA GLY A 77 -2.43 -16.34 14.50
C GLY A 77 -3.27 -17.61 14.58
N THR A 78 -4.56 -17.42 14.38
CA THR A 78 -5.60 -18.44 14.60
C THR A 78 -6.00 -19.19 13.33
N VAL A 79 -5.36 -18.89 12.20
CA VAL A 79 -5.67 -19.42 10.87
C VAL A 79 -5.59 -20.95 10.79
N TYR A 80 -4.84 -21.58 11.68
CA TYR A 80 -4.60 -23.03 11.69
C TYR A 80 -5.66 -23.83 12.48
N ASP A 81 -6.62 -23.19 13.15
CA ASP A 81 -7.63 -23.88 13.93
C ASP A 81 -8.43 -24.89 13.07
N LEU A 82 -8.87 -24.46 11.88
CA LEU A 82 -9.64 -25.32 10.97
C LEU A 82 -8.82 -26.51 10.45
N PRO A 83 -7.60 -26.39 9.92
CA PRO A 83 -6.84 -27.55 9.46
C PRO A 83 -6.41 -28.46 10.63
N ILE A 84 -6.17 -27.95 11.84
CA ILE A 84 -5.94 -28.80 13.04
C ILE A 84 -7.19 -29.60 13.38
N PHE A 85 -8.37 -28.97 13.35
CA PHE A 85 -9.66 -29.66 13.56
C PHE A 85 -9.84 -30.80 12.55
N LEU A 86 -9.66 -30.52 11.25
CA LEU A 86 -9.79 -31.54 10.19
C LEU A 86 -8.76 -32.67 10.35
N GLY A 87 -7.53 -32.34 10.71
CA GLY A 87 -6.49 -33.31 10.96
C GLY A 87 -6.85 -34.28 12.10
N ILE A 88 -7.43 -33.78 13.18
CA ILE A 88 -7.88 -34.60 14.31
C ILE A 88 -9.09 -35.45 13.90
N MET A 89 -10.12 -34.89 13.26
CA MET A 89 -11.30 -35.63 12.79
C MET A 89 -10.92 -36.76 11.82
N THR A 90 -9.96 -36.49 10.94
CA THR A 90 -9.45 -37.51 10.02
C THR A 90 -8.62 -38.59 10.74
N ALA A 91 -7.78 -38.20 11.72
CA ALA A 91 -6.99 -39.14 12.50
C ALA A 91 -7.85 -40.04 13.44
N MET A 92 -9.07 -39.58 13.77
CA MET A 92 -10.09 -40.34 14.50
C MET A 92 -10.96 -41.24 13.59
N GLU A 93 -10.73 -41.20 12.27
CA GLU A 93 -11.55 -41.89 11.25
C GLU A 93 -13.02 -41.40 11.19
N GLU A 94 -13.33 -40.26 11.81
CA GLU A 94 -14.66 -39.62 11.75
C GLU A 94 -14.89 -38.90 10.43
N LEU A 95 -13.80 -38.58 9.72
CA LEU A 95 -13.81 -37.93 8.39
C LEU A 95 -12.79 -38.60 7.48
N LYS A 96 -13.12 -38.77 6.20
CA LYS A 96 -12.17 -39.20 5.19
C LYS A 96 -11.14 -38.09 4.97
N LYS A 97 -9.88 -38.50 4.66
CA LYS A 97 -8.82 -37.54 4.30
C LYS A 97 -9.30 -36.64 3.15
N PRO A 98 -9.30 -35.31 3.31
CA PRO A 98 -9.64 -34.40 2.23
C PRO A 98 -8.70 -34.53 1.03
N ASP A 99 -9.12 -33.98 -0.12
CA ASP A 99 -8.33 -33.95 -1.36
C ASP A 99 -6.97 -33.30 -1.11
N GLU A 100 -5.90 -33.88 -1.67
CA GLU A 100 -4.54 -33.38 -1.58
C GLU A 100 -4.33 -32.03 -2.30
N ASN A 101 -5.22 -31.68 -3.23
CA ASN A 101 -5.26 -30.39 -3.89
C ASN A 101 -6.09 -29.33 -3.15
N ALA A 102 -6.59 -29.65 -1.96
CA ALA A 102 -7.37 -28.74 -1.13
C ALA A 102 -6.55 -28.21 0.04
N ALA A 103 -6.74 -26.91 0.36
CA ALA A 103 -6.20 -26.27 1.56
C ALA A 103 -7.30 -25.61 2.37
N PHE A 104 -7.06 -25.46 3.67
CA PHE A 104 -8.04 -25.02 4.66
C PHE A 104 -7.46 -23.91 5.54
N LEU A 105 -8.24 -22.83 5.71
CA LEU A 105 -7.89 -21.67 6.54
C LEU A 105 -9.11 -21.31 7.39
N GLY A 106 -8.89 -20.91 8.63
CA GLY A 106 -9.96 -20.33 9.45
C GLY A 106 -9.73 -20.42 10.95
N GLU A 107 -10.20 -19.38 11.64
CA GLU A 107 -10.30 -19.37 13.09
C GLU A 107 -11.61 -20.03 13.51
N LEU A 108 -11.58 -20.84 14.57
CA LEU A 108 -12.77 -21.47 15.14
C LEU A 108 -13.27 -20.69 16.35
N SER A 109 -14.57 -20.44 16.40
CA SER A 109 -15.24 -20.04 17.62
C SER A 109 -15.57 -21.26 18.49
N LEU A 110 -15.88 -21.04 19.76
CA LEU A 110 -16.34 -22.12 20.66
C LEU A 110 -17.70 -22.74 20.23
N THR A 111 -18.47 -22.04 19.38
CA THR A 111 -19.71 -22.55 18.80
C THR A 111 -19.49 -23.35 17.52
N GLY A 112 -18.27 -23.46 17.02
CA GLY A 112 -17.93 -24.12 15.76
C GLY A 112 -18.09 -23.24 14.51
N ALA A 113 -18.50 -21.97 14.64
CA ALA A 113 -18.52 -21.04 13.53
C ALA A 113 -17.09 -20.64 13.12
N LEU A 114 -16.88 -20.46 11.82
CA LEU A 114 -15.62 -19.92 11.30
C LEU A 114 -15.64 -18.39 11.36
N ARG A 115 -14.57 -17.84 11.92
CA ARG A 115 -14.33 -16.38 11.97
C ARG A 115 -13.35 -15.96 10.91
N PRO A 116 -13.50 -14.73 10.38
CA PRO A 116 -12.58 -14.21 9.38
C PRO A 116 -11.14 -14.12 9.90
N VAL A 117 -10.18 -14.36 9.02
CA VAL A 117 -8.76 -14.27 9.27
C VAL A 117 -8.13 -13.22 8.36
N ARG A 118 -6.98 -12.68 8.77
CA ARG A 118 -6.24 -11.66 8.01
C ARG A 118 -5.32 -12.30 6.99
N GLY A 119 -5.03 -11.58 5.91
CA GLY A 119 -4.03 -11.99 4.94
C GLY A 119 -4.49 -13.15 4.05
N VAL A 120 -5.80 -13.25 3.78
CA VAL A 120 -6.32 -14.33 2.95
C VAL A 120 -5.90 -14.19 1.50
N LEU A 121 -5.82 -12.97 0.96
CA LEU A 121 -5.36 -12.76 -0.42
C LEU A 121 -3.92 -13.26 -0.64
N PRO A 122 -2.88 -12.83 0.10
CA PRO A 122 -1.53 -13.37 -0.10
C PRO A 122 -1.43 -14.89 0.16
N MET A 123 -2.24 -15.44 1.07
CA MET A 123 -2.33 -16.89 1.28
C MET A 123 -2.97 -17.59 0.07
N ALA A 124 -4.04 -17.04 -0.51
CA ALA A 124 -4.67 -17.57 -1.72
C ALA A 124 -3.72 -17.51 -2.93
N MET A 125 -2.97 -16.41 -3.09
CA MET A 125 -1.92 -16.30 -4.10
C MET A 125 -0.80 -17.36 -3.91
N ALA A 126 -0.44 -17.66 -2.67
CA ALA A 126 0.50 -18.73 -2.35
C ALA A 126 -0.07 -20.12 -2.67
N ALA A 127 -1.37 -20.32 -2.42
CA ALA A 127 -2.07 -21.58 -2.78
C ALA A 127 -1.97 -21.86 -4.28
N VAL A 128 -2.21 -20.85 -5.13
CA VAL A 128 -2.06 -20.95 -6.59
C VAL A 128 -0.63 -21.38 -6.96
N ARG A 129 0.38 -20.70 -6.38
CA ARG A 129 1.80 -21.03 -6.63
C ARG A 129 2.18 -22.45 -6.18
N ALA A 130 1.55 -22.96 -5.11
CA ALA A 130 1.74 -24.31 -4.57
C ALA A 130 0.91 -25.38 -5.33
N GLY A 131 0.21 -25.02 -6.40
CA GLY A 131 -0.60 -25.94 -7.19
C GLY A 131 -1.89 -26.42 -6.52
N ILE A 132 -2.32 -25.77 -5.45
CA ILE A 132 -3.61 -26.02 -4.79
C ILE A 132 -4.73 -25.60 -5.76
N LYS A 133 -5.80 -26.38 -5.81
CA LYS A 133 -6.95 -26.14 -6.69
C LYS A 133 -8.18 -25.68 -5.94
N THR A 134 -8.30 -26.10 -4.68
CA THR A 134 -9.48 -25.81 -3.85
C THR A 134 -9.05 -25.16 -2.56
N LEU A 135 -9.69 -24.06 -2.20
CA LEU A 135 -9.40 -23.32 -0.97
C LEU A 135 -10.70 -23.14 -0.14
N TYR A 136 -10.67 -23.64 1.08
CA TYR A 136 -11.75 -23.47 2.06
C TYR A 136 -11.36 -22.37 3.04
N VAL A 137 -12.19 -21.32 3.12
CA VAL A 137 -11.96 -20.14 3.95
C VAL A 137 -13.24 -19.78 4.71
N PRO A 138 -13.18 -18.99 5.79
CA PRO A 138 -14.36 -18.41 6.39
C PRO A 138 -15.25 -17.70 5.35
N ALA A 139 -16.56 -17.78 5.50
CA ALA A 139 -17.52 -17.23 4.52
C ALA A 139 -17.26 -15.73 4.23
N GLU A 140 -16.86 -14.95 5.25
CA GLU A 140 -16.54 -13.53 5.12
C GLU A 140 -15.26 -13.25 4.30
N ASN A 141 -14.34 -14.21 4.23
CA ASN A 141 -13.10 -14.09 3.44
C ASN A 141 -13.23 -14.64 2.01
N ALA A 142 -14.38 -15.26 1.67
CA ALA A 142 -14.51 -15.93 0.38
C ALA A 142 -14.33 -14.98 -0.81
N ALA A 143 -14.93 -13.79 -0.76
CA ALA A 143 -14.81 -12.78 -1.81
C ALA A 143 -13.33 -12.35 -2.02
N GLU A 144 -12.57 -12.14 -0.94
CA GLU A 144 -11.15 -11.80 -0.98
C GLU A 144 -10.33 -12.94 -1.61
N ALA A 145 -10.59 -14.20 -1.22
CA ALA A 145 -9.86 -15.35 -1.75
C ALA A 145 -10.11 -15.55 -3.25
N THR A 146 -11.27 -15.17 -3.80
CA THR A 146 -11.58 -15.28 -5.24
C THR A 146 -10.79 -14.30 -6.10
N LEU A 147 -10.10 -13.32 -5.53
CA LEU A 147 -9.21 -12.42 -6.27
C LEU A 147 -7.96 -13.14 -6.82
N ALA A 148 -7.59 -14.28 -6.21
CA ALA A 148 -6.52 -15.15 -6.71
C ALA A 148 -7.06 -16.07 -7.81
N ASP A 149 -6.71 -15.77 -9.07
CA ASP A 149 -7.18 -16.55 -10.21
C ASP A 149 -6.70 -18.01 -10.16
N GLY A 150 -7.56 -18.95 -10.56
CA GLY A 150 -7.24 -20.37 -10.68
C GLY A 150 -7.57 -21.23 -9.44
N LEU A 151 -8.27 -20.67 -8.44
CA LEU A 151 -8.77 -21.39 -7.27
C LEU A 151 -10.29 -21.58 -7.32
N SER A 152 -10.75 -22.76 -6.92
CA SER A 152 -12.14 -22.98 -6.51
C SER A 152 -12.24 -22.65 -5.02
N VAL A 153 -12.86 -21.52 -4.69
CA VAL A 153 -12.97 -21.03 -3.31
C VAL A 153 -14.31 -21.44 -2.72
N TYR A 154 -14.30 -21.99 -1.50
CA TYR A 154 -15.49 -22.31 -0.73
C TYR A 154 -15.56 -21.49 0.54
N GLY A 155 -16.59 -20.66 0.68
CA GLY A 155 -16.88 -19.93 1.90
C GLY A 155 -17.59 -20.86 2.92
N VAL A 156 -16.95 -21.06 4.05
CA VAL A 156 -17.41 -21.99 5.10
C VAL A 156 -17.98 -21.19 6.28
N PRO A 157 -19.25 -21.34 6.62
CA PRO A 157 -19.84 -20.64 7.77
C PRO A 157 -19.44 -21.27 9.12
N ASP A 158 -19.39 -22.60 9.19
CA ASP A 158 -19.09 -23.36 10.39
C ASP A 158 -18.56 -24.77 10.07
N VAL A 159 -18.04 -25.46 11.09
CA VAL A 159 -17.46 -26.80 10.95
C VAL A 159 -18.50 -27.86 10.57
N ALA A 160 -19.75 -27.71 10.98
CA ALA A 160 -20.80 -28.69 10.69
C ALA A 160 -21.14 -28.69 9.19
N ALA A 161 -21.26 -27.50 8.58
CA ALA A 161 -21.47 -27.35 7.16
C ALA A 161 -20.29 -27.92 6.36
N LEU A 162 -19.03 -27.67 6.81
CA LEU A 162 -17.86 -28.24 6.14
C LEU A 162 -17.81 -29.77 6.24
N VAL A 163 -18.09 -30.35 7.40
CA VAL A 163 -18.09 -31.80 7.61
C VAL A 163 -19.16 -32.45 6.74
N ALA A 164 -20.38 -31.88 6.68
CA ALA A 164 -21.47 -32.36 5.84
C ALA A 164 -21.08 -32.30 4.34
N HIS A 165 -20.41 -31.23 3.92
CA HIS A 165 -19.89 -31.11 2.55
C HIS A 165 -18.82 -32.18 2.24
N LEU A 166 -17.84 -32.37 3.12
CA LEU A 166 -16.77 -33.34 2.90
C LEU A 166 -17.25 -34.78 2.97
N ARG A 167 -18.35 -35.06 3.67
CA ARG A 167 -19.05 -36.35 3.66
C ARG A 167 -19.96 -36.56 2.45
N GLY A 168 -20.22 -35.50 1.66
CA GLY A 168 -21.15 -35.54 0.52
C GLY A 168 -22.62 -35.46 0.91
N GLU A 169 -22.95 -35.14 2.15
CA GLU A 169 -24.30 -35.05 2.68
C GLU A 169 -25.00 -33.75 2.27
N ALA A 170 -24.30 -32.63 2.33
CA ALA A 170 -24.77 -31.30 1.96
C ALA A 170 -23.66 -30.51 1.25
N PRO A 171 -23.58 -30.51 -0.09
CA PRO A 171 -22.50 -29.86 -0.81
C PRO A 171 -22.56 -28.33 -0.69
N LEU A 172 -21.46 -27.72 -0.33
CA LEU A 172 -21.24 -26.27 -0.45
C LEU A 172 -21.09 -25.90 -1.93
N SER A 173 -21.55 -24.71 -2.31
CA SER A 173 -21.28 -24.15 -3.64
C SER A 173 -20.00 -23.32 -3.63
N PRO A 174 -19.20 -23.35 -4.71
CA PRO A 174 -18.07 -22.46 -4.85
C PRO A 174 -18.52 -21.00 -4.79
N ALA A 175 -17.74 -20.16 -4.14
CA ALA A 175 -17.98 -18.73 -4.14
C ALA A 175 -17.84 -18.17 -5.56
N PRO A 176 -18.77 -17.30 -6.01
CA PRO A 176 -18.62 -16.64 -7.29
C PRO A 176 -17.39 -15.73 -7.30
N ALA A 177 -16.73 -15.65 -8.45
CA ALA A 177 -15.64 -14.69 -8.62
C ALA A 177 -16.14 -13.27 -8.30
N TRP A 178 -15.40 -12.57 -7.47
CA TRP A 178 -15.76 -11.19 -7.18
C TRP A 178 -15.50 -10.30 -8.41
N ILE A 179 -16.49 -9.46 -8.71
CA ILE A 179 -16.45 -8.51 -9.83
C ILE A 179 -16.54 -7.10 -9.25
N PRO A 180 -15.67 -6.15 -9.67
CA PRO A 180 -15.78 -4.77 -9.25
C PRO A 180 -17.17 -4.20 -9.59
N HIS A 181 -17.85 -3.65 -8.60
CA HIS A 181 -19.05 -2.84 -8.81
C HIS A 181 -18.59 -1.39 -8.98
N GLU A 182 -19.16 -0.69 -9.96
CA GLU A 182 -18.95 0.76 -10.13
C GLU A 182 -19.60 1.49 -8.94
N GLU A 183 -18.93 1.56 -7.83
CA GLU A 183 -19.28 2.54 -6.81
C GLU A 183 -18.59 3.85 -7.18
N THR A 184 -19.38 4.87 -7.47
CA THR A 184 -18.90 6.24 -7.61
C THR A 184 -18.50 6.74 -6.23
N GLU A 185 -17.26 6.48 -5.83
CA GLU A 185 -16.69 7.17 -4.67
C GLU A 185 -16.73 8.69 -5.00
N HIS A 186 -17.47 9.46 -4.21
CA HIS A 186 -17.54 10.91 -4.38
C HIS A 186 -16.24 11.57 -3.91
N LEU A 187 -15.22 11.48 -4.75
CA LEU A 187 -13.96 12.19 -4.51
C LEU A 187 -14.16 13.69 -4.70
N PRO A 188 -13.50 14.54 -3.89
CA PRO A 188 -13.55 16.00 -4.08
C PRO A 188 -13.00 16.37 -5.46
N ASP A 189 -13.78 17.14 -6.22
CA ASP A 189 -13.46 17.49 -7.61
C ASP A 189 -12.47 18.69 -7.67
N LEU A 190 -11.57 18.65 -8.66
CA LEU A 190 -10.60 19.70 -8.92
C LEU A 190 -11.26 21.00 -9.42
N LYS A 191 -12.47 20.93 -9.99
CA LYS A 191 -13.26 22.11 -10.40
C LYS A 191 -13.61 23.04 -9.24
N ASP A 192 -13.63 22.54 -7.98
CA ASP A 192 -13.88 23.36 -6.81
C ASP A 192 -12.68 24.24 -6.42
N VAL A 193 -11.53 24.07 -7.07
CA VAL A 193 -10.31 24.85 -6.81
C VAL A 193 -10.33 26.08 -7.72
N MET A 194 -10.63 27.23 -7.15
CA MET A 194 -10.71 28.50 -7.87
C MET A 194 -9.36 29.24 -7.85
N GLY A 195 -8.93 29.76 -9.00
CA GLY A 195 -7.85 30.74 -9.09
C GLY A 195 -6.44 30.25 -8.71
N GLN A 196 -6.14 28.97 -8.77
CA GLN A 196 -4.82 28.38 -8.45
C GLN A 196 -4.29 27.52 -9.60
N GLU A 197 -4.27 28.07 -10.80
CA GLU A 197 -3.95 27.33 -12.04
C GLU A 197 -2.57 26.67 -12.00
N ASN A 198 -1.54 27.38 -11.51
CA ASN A 198 -0.20 26.81 -11.35
C ASN A 198 -0.15 25.61 -10.39
N CYS A 199 -0.96 25.67 -9.32
CA CYS A 199 -1.04 24.54 -8.37
C CYS A 199 -1.78 23.34 -8.99
N ARG A 200 -2.82 23.60 -9.79
CA ARG A 200 -3.56 22.56 -10.52
C ARG A 200 -2.66 21.90 -11.58
N ARG A 201 -1.89 22.70 -12.34
CA ARG A 201 -0.91 22.18 -13.30
C ARG A 201 0.17 21.34 -12.60
N ALA A 202 0.67 21.79 -11.47
CA ALA A 202 1.63 21.00 -10.69
C ALA A 202 1.05 19.67 -10.18
N LEU A 203 -0.23 19.62 -9.78
CA LEU A 203 -0.92 18.38 -9.43
C LEU A 203 -1.04 17.45 -10.63
N GLU A 204 -1.39 17.97 -11.81
CA GLU A 204 -1.48 17.21 -13.06
C GLU A 204 -0.11 16.59 -13.43
N VAL A 205 0.97 17.38 -13.39
CA VAL A 205 2.34 16.90 -13.65
C VAL A 205 2.75 15.84 -12.62
N ALA A 206 2.50 16.10 -11.32
CA ALA A 206 2.81 15.17 -10.26
C ALA A 206 2.06 13.83 -10.42
N ALA A 207 0.75 13.86 -10.71
CA ALA A 207 -0.07 12.68 -10.94
C ALA A 207 0.40 11.87 -12.15
N SER A 208 0.75 12.55 -13.24
CA SER A 208 1.18 11.92 -14.50
C SER A 208 2.49 11.17 -14.37
N GLY A 209 3.48 11.76 -13.67
CA GLY A 209 4.81 11.17 -13.52
C GLY A 209 5.05 10.44 -12.20
N ASN A 210 4.10 10.47 -11.27
CA ASN A 210 4.26 10.00 -9.87
C ASN A 210 5.34 10.79 -9.11
N HIS A 211 5.44 12.10 -9.35
CA HIS A 211 6.44 12.98 -8.77
C HIS A 211 6.07 13.44 -7.36
N ASN A 212 7.04 13.46 -6.45
CA ASN A 212 6.87 13.98 -5.11
C ASN A 212 6.68 15.50 -5.12
N LEU A 213 5.74 16.02 -4.32
CA LEU A 213 5.27 17.39 -4.37
C LEU A 213 5.28 18.05 -2.99
N LEU A 214 5.76 19.29 -2.91
CA LEU A 214 5.71 20.14 -1.72
C LEU A 214 4.94 21.43 -2.01
N PHE A 215 3.85 21.63 -1.28
CA PHE A 215 3.10 22.87 -1.24
C PHE A 215 3.60 23.78 -0.11
N ILE A 216 3.96 25.04 -0.46
CA ILE A 216 4.39 26.05 0.49
C ILE A 216 3.47 27.27 0.37
N GLY A 217 2.84 27.67 1.48
CA GLY A 217 1.94 28.82 1.45
C GLY A 217 1.44 29.20 2.83
N SER A 218 0.84 30.37 2.92
CA SER A 218 0.27 30.89 4.17
C SER A 218 -0.86 30.00 4.72
N PRO A 219 -1.19 30.09 6.01
CA PRO A 219 -2.37 29.44 6.56
C PRO A 219 -3.62 29.84 5.78
N GLY A 220 -4.49 28.88 5.48
CA GLY A 220 -5.71 29.13 4.71
C GLY A 220 -5.52 29.26 3.20
N ALA A 221 -4.30 29.11 2.64
CA ALA A 221 -4.07 29.19 1.21
C ALA A 221 -4.64 27.99 0.40
N GLY A 222 -5.17 26.96 1.05
CA GLY A 222 -5.79 25.80 0.38
C GLY A 222 -4.87 24.64 0.12
N LYS A 223 -3.68 24.56 0.72
CA LYS A 223 -2.70 23.47 0.53
C LYS A 223 -3.29 22.07 0.74
N SER A 224 -3.90 21.83 1.88
CA SER A 224 -4.52 20.53 2.23
C SER A 224 -5.76 20.25 1.36
N MET A 225 -6.47 21.31 0.93
CA MET A 225 -7.58 21.20 -0.02
C MET A 225 -7.11 20.72 -1.39
N LEU A 226 -6.00 21.24 -1.90
CA LEU A 226 -5.37 20.80 -3.16
C LEU A 226 -4.91 19.32 -3.07
N ALA A 227 -4.20 18.98 -1.98
CA ALA A 227 -3.70 17.61 -1.80
C ALA A 227 -4.84 16.57 -1.75
N ARG A 228 -5.95 16.88 -1.07
CA ARG A 228 -7.12 15.99 -0.96
C ARG A 228 -7.88 15.78 -2.28
N ARG A 229 -7.63 16.60 -3.30
CA ARG A 229 -8.21 16.44 -4.64
C ARG A 229 -7.33 15.62 -5.57
N LEU A 230 -6.08 15.37 -5.19
CA LEU A 230 -5.16 14.56 -5.99
C LEU A 230 -5.72 13.16 -6.33
N PRO A 231 -6.38 12.43 -5.41
CA PRO A 231 -6.97 11.12 -5.74
C PRO A 231 -7.92 11.14 -6.93
N SER A 232 -8.65 12.24 -7.16
CA SER A 232 -9.61 12.34 -8.26
C SER A 232 -8.97 12.42 -9.65
N ILE A 233 -7.68 12.76 -9.73
CA ILE A 233 -6.93 12.89 -10.99
C ILE A 233 -5.78 11.87 -11.13
N LEU A 234 -5.57 11.00 -10.13
CA LEU A 234 -4.58 9.94 -10.25
C LEU A 234 -4.94 8.96 -11.38
N PRO A 235 -3.93 8.37 -12.04
CA PRO A 235 -4.18 7.38 -13.08
C PRO A 235 -4.85 6.13 -12.49
N ASP A 236 -5.64 5.47 -13.32
CA ASP A 236 -6.28 4.21 -12.94
C ASP A 236 -5.25 3.16 -12.51
N MET A 237 -5.62 2.32 -11.56
CA MET A 237 -4.77 1.21 -11.14
C MET A 237 -4.85 0.07 -12.17
N THR A 238 -3.71 -0.51 -12.50
CA THR A 238 -3.69 -1.81 -13.16
C THR A 238 -4.16 -2.89 -12.17
N ARG A 239 -4.65 -4.06 -12.69
CA ARG A 239 -5.02 -5.18 -11.84
C ARG A 239 -3.87 -5.60 -10.90
N GLN A 240 -2.64 -5.58 -11.40
CA GLN A 240 -1.45 -5.92 -10.62
C GLN A 240 -1.23 -4.93 -9.47
N GLU A 241 -1.28 -3.61 -9.74
CA GLU A 241 -1.15 -2.57 -8.70
C GLU A 241 -2.26 -2.68 -7.64
N ALA A 242 -3.50 -3.01 -8.07
CA ALA A 242 -4.63 -3.20 -7.18
C ALA A 242 -4.42 -4.42 -6.25
N LEU A 243 -3.95 -5.54 -6.79
CA LEU A 243 -3.66 -6.75 -6.01
C LEU A 243 -2.52 -6.49 -5.00
N GLU A 244 -1.40 -5.89 -5.43
CA GLU A 244 -0.27 -5.56 -4.55
C GLU A 244 -0.68 -4.66 -3.38
N ALA A 245 -1.46 -3.62 -3.63
CA ALA A 245 -1.99 -2.76 -2.58
C ALA A 245 -2.96 -3.53 -1.66
N THR A 246 -3.83 -4.36 -2.23
CA THR A 246 -4.80 -5.14 -1.46
C THR A 246 -4.11 -6.19 -0.57
N GLU A 247 -3.03 -6.83 -1.02
CA GLU A 247 -2.25 -7.77 -0.17
C GLU A 247 -1.77 -7.09 1.12
N ILE A 248 -1.31 -5.84 1.05
CA ILE A 248 -0.88 -5.07 2.23
C ILE A 248 -2.06 -4.80 3.16
N TYR A 249 -3.21 -4.38 2.61
CA TYR A 249 -4.42 -4.12 3.38
C TYR A 249 -5.02 -5.38 3.99
N SER A 250 -4.93 -6.50 3.29
CA SER A 250 -5.34 -7.81 3.77
C SER A 250 -4.56 -8.23 5.02
N VAL A 251 -3.23 -8.13 4.97
CA VAL A 251 -2.36 -8.43 6.12
C VAL A 251 -2.60 -7.44 7.27
N ALA A 252 -2.86 -6.17 6.96
CA ALA A 252 -3.22 -5.17 7.98
C ALA A 252 -4.60 -5.42 8.61
N GLY A 253 -5.44 -6.30 8.02
CA GLY A 253 -6.82 -6.55 8.44
C GLY A 253 -7.74 -5.36 8.14
N MET A 254 -7.49 -4.67 7.04
CA MET A 254 -8.21 -3.47 6.60
C MET A 254 -9.01 -3.71 5.29
N THR A 255 -9.18 -4.95 4.89
CA THR A 255 -10.06 -5.31 3.76
C THR A 255 -11.52 -5.35 4.20
N ASP A 256 -12.43 -4.98 3.30
CA ASP A 256 -13.88 -5.12 3.48
C ASP A 256 -14.35 -6.36 2.69
N SER A 257 -15.18 -7.21 3.32
CA SER A 257 -15.74 -8.39 2.66
C SER A 257 -16.62 -8.07 1.44
N ARG A 258 -17.21 -6.88 1.38
CA ARG A 258 -18.00 -6.40 0.24
C ARG A 258 -17.14 -5.81 -0.86
N HIS A 259 -16.02 -5.17 -0.49
CA HIS A 259 -15.06 -4.52 -1.38
C HIS A 259 -13.65 -5.05 -1.10
N PRO A 260 -13.39 -6.33 -1.42
CA PRO A 260 -12.13 -6.98 -1.05
C PRO A 260 -10.93 -6.49 -1.89
N LEU A 261 -11.17 -5.88 -3.06
CA LEU A 261 -10.13 -5.32 -3.92
C LEU A 261 -10.11 -3.78 -3.82
N LEU A 262 -8.95 -3.21 -3.60
CA LEU A 262 -8.75 -1.77 -3.73
C LEU A 262 -8.81 -1.37 -5.20
N THR A 263 -9.85 -0.65 -5.60
CA THR A 263 -10.04 -0.17 -6.97
C THR A 263 -9.47 1.24 -7.19
N HIS A 264 -9.21 1.97 -6.09
CA HIS A 264 -8.68 3.32 -6.11
C HIS A 264 -7.33 3.37 -5.40
N ARG A 265 -6.45 4.28 -5.86
CA ARG A 265 -5.13 4.48 -5.25
C ARG A 265 -5.27 4.96 -3.80
N PRO A 266 -4.63 4.30 -2.83
CA PRO A 266 -4.71 4.69 -1.43
C PRO A 266 -4.26 6.14 -1.22
N PHE A 267 -4.98 6.88 -0.37
CA PHE A 267 -4.57 8.20 0.11
C PHE A 267 -4.44 8.16 1.62
N ARG A 268 -3.19 8.15 2.09
CA ARG A 268 -2.86 8.09 3.52
C ARG A 268 -2.43 9.46 4.01
N SER A 269 -3.03 9.91 5.11
CA SER A 269 -2.77 11.23 5.69
C SER A 269 -2.57 11.11 7.21
N PRO A 270 -1.42 10.59 7.66
CA PRO A 270 -1.14 10.49 9.09
C PRO A 270 -0.98 11.88 9.72
N HIS A 271 -1.41 12.00 10.96
CA HIS A 271 -1.21 13.22 11.72
C HIS A 271 0.27 13.43 12.06
N HIS A 272 0.76 14.66 12.16
CA HIS A 272 2.18 14.97 12.41
C HIS A 272 2.74 14.39 13.73
N THR A 273 1.87 13.98 14.67
CA THR A 273 2.27 13.31 15.93
C THR A 273 2.53 11.81 15.76
N VAL A 274 2.39 11.25 14.54
CA VAL A 274 2.63 9.84 14.26
C VAL A 274 4.07 9.46 14.64
N SER A 275 4.23 8.30 15.30
CA SER A 275 5.55 7.77 15.62
C SER A 275 6.25 7.17 14.40
N ALA A 276 7.58 7.10 14.41
CA ALA A 276 8.35 6.46 13.34
C ALA A 276 7.93 4.99 13.12
N VAL A 277 7.56 4.27 14.19
CA VAL A 277 7.08 2.89 14.10
C VAL A 277 5.70 2.80 13.45
N ALA A 278 4.78 3.71 13.77
CA ALA A 278 3.46 3.71 13.11
C ALA A 278 3.57 4.15 11.64
N LEU A 279 4.54 5.01 11.32
CA LEU A 279 4.78 5.45 9.94
C LEU A 279 5.43 4.36 9.09
N ALA A 280 6.54 3.78 9.54
CA ALA A 280 7.29 2.76 8.79
C ALA A 280 6.75 1.34 8.97
N GLY A 281 6.03 1.08 10.04
CA GLY A 281 5.63 -0.25 10.44
C GLY A 281 6.56 -0.84 11.49
N GLY A 282 6.14 -1.93 12.10
CA GLY A 282 6.89 -2.61 13.15
C GLY A 282 6.00 -3.08 14.30
N GLY A 283 6.57 -3.14 15.48
CA GLY A 283 5.92 -3.68 16.68
C GLY A 283 6.54 -5.02 17.10
N SER A 284 5.98 -5.66 18.12
CA SER A 284 6.37 -7.01 18.58
C SER A 284 6.03 -8.06 17.51
N THR A 285 4.85 -7.91 16.89
CA THR A 285 4.46 -8.58 15.65
C THR A 285 4.49 -7.49 14.56
N PRO A 286 5.40 -7.59 13.57
CA PRO A 286 5.55 -6.55 12.56
C PRO A 286 4.28 -6.39 11.73
N HIS A 287 3.73 -5.17 11.73
CA HIS A 287 2.58 -4.79 10.91
C HIS A 287 2.99 -3.72 9.88
N PRO A 288 2.33 -3.67 8.70
CA PRO A 288 2.49 -2.58 7.76
C PRO A 288 2.20 -1.22 8.41
N GLY A 289 3.06 -0.22 8.17
CA GLY A 289 2.85 1.16 8.58
C GLY A 289 2.19 2.00 7.49
N GLU A 290 1.96 3.29 7.77
CA GLU A 290 1.33 4.23 6.83
C GLU A 290 2.06 4.33 5.49
N ILE A 291 3.39 4.17 5.49
CA ILE A 291 4.23 4.14 4.28
C ILE A 291 3.84 2.98 3.37
N SER A 292 3.71 1.76 3.92
CA SER A 292 3.32 0.59 3.14
C SER A 292 1.84 0.62 2.77
N LEU A 293 0.97 1.16 3.64
CA LEU A 293 -0.45 1.37 3.33
C LEU A 293 -0.67 2.41 2.22
N ALA A 294 0.32 3.28 1.96
CA ALA A 294 0.29 4.22 0.84
C ALA A 294 0.82 3.62 -0.48
N HIS A 295 1.20 2.34 -0.50
CA HIS A 295 1.74 1.68 -1.68
C HIS A 295 0.84 1.82 -2.90
N ASN A 296 1.42 2.15 -4.06
CA ASN A 296 0.73 2.49 -5.32
C ASN A 296 -0.26 3.67 -5.21
N GLY A 297 -0.13 4.49 -4.16
CA GLY A 297 -0.98 5.62 -3.87
C GLY A 297 -0.22 6.86 -3.41
N VAL A 298 -0.80 7.59 -2.46
CA VAL A 298 -0.30 8.87 -1.95
C VAL A 298 -0.10 8.82 -0.44
N LEU A 299 1.05 9.30 0.01
CA LEU A 299 1.30 9.64 1.41
C LEU A 299 1.31 11.16 1.54
N PHE A 300 0.27 11.71 2.17
CA PHE A 300 0.14 13.14 2.41
C PHE A 300 0.61 13.52 3.81
N LEU A 301 1.60 14.39 3.88
CA LEU A 301 2.18 14.90 5.13
C LEU A 301 1.88 16.39 5.26
N ASP A 302 0.83 16.71 6.02
CA ASP A 302 0.49 18.10 6.32
C ASP A 302 1.35 18.62 7.46
N GLU A 303 1.66 19.92 7.43
CA GLU A 303 2.53 20.56 8.43
C GLU A 303 3.90 19.87 8.56
N LEU A 304 4.53 19.55 7.43
CA LEU A 304 5.78 18.76 7.34
C LEU A 304 6.85 19.09 8.40
N PRO A 305 7.17 20.37 8.75
CA PRO A 305 8.16 20.68 9.76
C PRO A 305 7.74 20.37 11.21
N GLU A 306 6.48 19.98 11.45
CA GLU A 306 5.98 19.64 12.78
C GLU A 306 6.08 18.14 13.08
N PHE A 307 6.40 17.30 12.09
CA PHE A 307 6.69 15.88 12.30
C PHE A 307 7.96 15.70 13.13
N GLN A 308 8.00 14.64 13.93
CA GLN A 308 9.20 14.22 14.64
C GLN A 308 10.32 13.88 13.64
N LYS A 309 11.55 14.25 13.99
CA LYS A 309 12.70 14.05 13.10
C LYS A 309 12.90 12.57 12.73
N GLU A 310 12.72 11.69 13.69
CA GLU A 310 12.85 10.24 13.50
C GLU A 310 11.81 9.70 12.51
N ALA A 311 10.59 10.25 12.53
CA ALA A 311 9.54 9.89 11.58
C ALA A 311 9.88 10.35 10.15
N LEU A 312 10.42 11.57 9.99
CA LEU A 312 10.86 12.08 8.68
C LEU A 312 12.07 11.31 8.13
N GLU A 313 13.03 10.94 8.99
CA GLU A 313 14.20 10.14 8.57
C GLU A 313 13.79 8.73 8.12
N ALA A 314 12.72 8.15 8.70
CA ALA A 314 12.20 6.84 8.29
C ALA A 314 11.66 6.82 6.83
N LEU A 315 11.34 7.98 6.25
CA LEU A 315 10.89 8.09 4.85
C LEU A 315 12.04 7.95 3.82
N ARG A 316 13.29 8.14 4.25
CA ARG A 316 14.42 8.26 3.30
C ARG A 316 14.67 6.98 2.51
N GLN A 317 14.69 5.84 3.18
CA GLN A 317 14.89 4.55 2.52
C GLN A 317 13.72 4.19 1.60
N PRO A 318 12.45 4.25 2.04
CA PRO A 318 11.31 3.97 1.17
C PRO A 318 11.25 4.81 -0.10
N LEU A 319 11.64 6.08 -0.02
CA LEU A 319 11.67 6.98 -1.19
C LEU A 319 12.83 6.67 -2.18
N GLU A 320 13.86 5.94 -1.75
CA GLU A 320 14.95 5.49 -2.63
C GLU A 320 14.70 4.08 -3.17
N ASP A 321 14.40 3.14 -2.26
CA ASP A 321 14.37 1.73 -2.57
C ASP A 321 12.98 1.25 -3.01
N GLY A 322 11.90 2.02 -2.73
CA GLY A 322 10.52 1.62 -2.96
C GLY A 322 10.06 0.49 -2.03
N GLU A 323 10.79 0.25 -0.95
CA GLU A 323 10.46 -0.74 0.07
C GLU A 323 10.85 -0.27 1.48
N VAL A 324 10.12 -0.74 2.49
CA VAL A 324 10.47 -0.60 3.91
C VAL A 324 11.07 -1.90 4.41
N THR A 325 12.24 -1.83 5.02
CA THR A 325 12.88 -2.97 5.67
C THR A 325 12.76 -2.85 7.18
N ILE A 326 12.07 -3.80 7.82
CA ILE A 326 11.91 -3.88 9.28
C ILE A 326 12.75 -5.05 9.78
N THR A 327 13.85 -4.77 10.46
CA THR A 327 14.71 -5.81 11.05
C THR A 327 14.39 -5.97 12.53
N ARG A 328 14.16 -7.20 12.98
CA ARG A 328 13.92 -7.59 14.38
C ARG A 328 14.68 -8.87 14.69
N ALA A 329 14.76 -9.24 15.97
CA ALA A 329 15.38 -10.50 16.39
C ALA A 329 14.72 -11.74 15.75
N ALA A 330 13.44 -11.65 15.40
CA ALA A 330 12.67 -12.71 14.74
C ALA A 330 12.88 -12.79 13.22
N GLY A 331 13.59 -11.85 12.60
CA GLY A 331 13.84 -11.82 11.17
C GLY A 331 13.73 -10.42 10.54
N THR A 332 13.94 -10.38 9.23
CA THR A 332 13.81 -9.16 8.43
C THR A 332 12.57 -9.27 7.56
N LEU A 333 11.69 -8.27 7.68
CA LEU A 333 10.49 -8.10 6.89
C LEU A 333 10.70 -7.00 5.86
N ARG A 334 10.40 -7.26 4.59
CA ARG A 334 10.37 -6.27 3.52
C ARG A 334 8.94 -6.03 3.09
N LEU A 335 8.54 -4.77 3.04
CA LEU A 335 7.21 -4.33 2.64
C LEU A 335 7.33 -3.37 1.46
N PRO A 336 6.59 -3.57 0.36
CA PRO A 336 6.61 -2.64 -0.76
C PRO A 336 6.06 -1.28 -0.31
N SER A 337 6.65 -0.21 -0.84
CA SER A 337 6.32 1.17 -0.45
C SER A 337 6.59 2.17 -1.58
N ARG A 338 6.13 1.85 -2.78
CA ARG A 338 6.16 2.78 -3.91
C ARG A 338 4.96 3.71 -3.80
N PHE A 339 5.18 4.93 -3.37
CA PHE A 339 4.12 5.93 -3.18
C PHE A 339 4.56 7.29 -3.69
N MET A 340 3.60 8.15 -4.00
CA MET A 340 3.82 9.57 -4.23
C MET A 340 3.79 10.29 -2.87
N MET A 341 4.87 10.97 -2.51
CA MET A 341 4.90 11.81 -1.32
C MET A 341 4.39 13.20 -1.65
N VAL A 342 3.29 13.60 -1.02
CA VAL A 342 2.77 14.97 -1.10
C VAL A 342 2.91 15.61 0.26
N CYS A 343 3.53 16.78 0.30
CA CYS A 343 3.78 17.51 1.54
C CYS A 343 3.15 18.89 1.50
N ALA A 344 2.75 19.40 2.65
CA ALA A 344 2.34 20.79 2.81
C ALA A 344 3.06 21.43 4.01
N MET A 345 3.47 22.67 3.85
CA MET A 345 4.07 23.44 4.94
C MET A 345 3.76 24.92 4.83
N ASN A 346 3.88 25.61 5.95
CA ASN A 346 3.91 27.06 5.99
C ASN A 346 5.34 27.58 5.69
N PRO A 347 5.51 28.79 5.18
CA PRO A 347 6.85 29.33 4.88
C PRO A 347 7.67 29.66 6.12
N CYS A 348 7.02 29.81 7.29
CA CYS A 348 7.67 30.01 8.58
C CYS A 348 6.71 29.61 9.72
N ARG A 349 7.16 29.66 10.97
CA ARG A 349 6.35 29.28 12.13
C ARG A 349 5.07 30.12 12.29
N CYS A 350 5.09 31.44 12.00
CA CYS A 350 3.88 32.27 12.02
C CYS A 350 3.04 32.12 10.74
N GLY A 351 3.57 31.54 9.66
CA GLY A 351 2.90 31.24 8.41
C GLY A 351 2.89 32.37 7.37
N TRP A 352 3.45 33.56 7.67
CA TRP A 352 3.27 34.74 6.83
C TRP A 352 4.56 35.27 6.17
N TYR A 353 5.66 34.51 6.21
CA TYR A 353 6.91 34.94 5.59
C TYR A 353 6.76 35.09 4.07
N GLY A 354 7.22 36.27 3.55
CA GLY A 354 7.08 36.61 2.13
C GLY A 354 5.63 36.89 1.67
N HIS A 355 4.67 37.05 2.61
CA HIS A 355 3.30 37.42 2.28
C HIS A 355 3.17 38.94 2.12
N PRO A 356 2.47 39.47 1.08
CA PRO A 356 2.32 40.92 0.83
C PRO A 356 1.71 41.71 1.99
N SER A 357 0.96 41.06 2.89
CA SER A 357 0.32 41.72 4.02
C SER A 357 1.27 42.24 5.11
N GLY A 358 2.56 41.93 5.05
CA GLY A 358 3.56 42.31 6.06
C GLY A 358 3.32 41.74 7.49
N ARG A 359 2.44 40.71 7.63
CA ARG A 359 2.10 40.12 8.94
C ARG A 359 3.19 39.25 9.56
N CYS A 360 4.23 38.96 8.83
CA CYS A 360 5.31 38.12 9.36
C CYS A 360 6.10 38.83 10.44
N THR A 361 6.24 38.20 11.59
CA THR A 361 7.04 38.67 12.73
C THR A 361 8.32 37.84 12.94
N CYS A 362 8.58 36.87 12.09
CA CYS A 362 9.74 36.00 12.20
C CYS A 362 11.01 36.68 11.66
N THR A 363 12.13 36.52 12.36
CA THR A 363 13.44 36.87 11.83
C THR A 363 13.91 35.82 10.82
N ASP A 364 14.81 36.17 9.90
CA ASP A 364 15.36 35.22 8.92
C ASP A 364 15.97 33.99 9.60
N ALA A 365 16.68 34.18 10.71
CA ALA A 365 17.23 33.08 11.51
C ALA A 365 16.14 32.14 12.06
N ALA A 366 14.97 32.67 12.46
CA ALA A 366 13.85 31.86 12.91
C ALA A 366 13.19 31.08 11.76
N VAL A 367 13.10 31.69 10.57
CA VAL A 367 12.63 31.03 9.34
C VAL A 367 13.58 29.89 8.97
N GLN A 368 14.86 30.16 8.93
CA GLN A 368 15.90 29.15 8.63
C GLN A 368 15.87 27.97 9.61
N LYS A 369 15.72 28.25 10.92
CA LYS A 369 15.58 27.24 11.96
C LYS A 369 14.29 26.41 11.79
N TYR A 370 13.21 27.00 11.29
CA TYR A 370 11.96 26.28 11.01
C TYR A 370 12.10 25.35 9.81
N VAL A 371 12.66 25.84 8.70
CA VAL A 371 12.88 25.05 7.48
C VAL A 371 13.92 23.94 7.72
N SER A 372 14.96 24.20 8.52
CA SER A 372 16.01 23.20 8.82
C SER A 372 15.54 21.98 9.65
N ARG A 373 14.29 21.98 10.13
CA ARG A 373 13.68 20.77 10.72
C ARG A 373 13.51 19.66 9.68
N ILE A 374 13.37 20.04 8.41
CA ILE A 374 13.34 19.10 7.29
C ILE A 374 14.79 18.94 6.82
N SER A 375 15.28 17.70 6.80
CA SER A 375 16.65 17.45 6.35
C SER A 375 16.81 17.76 4.85
N GLY A 376 17.97 18.32 4.47
CA GLY A 376 18.31 18.58 3.06
C GLY A 376 18.12 17.33 2.18
N PRO A 377 18.61 16.14 2.58
CA PRO A 377 18.37 14.91 1.84
C PRO A 377 16.90 14.54 1.62
N LEU A 378 15.97 14.89 2.52
CA LEU A 378 14.55 14.67 2.31
C LEU A 378 13.97 15.69 1.32
N LEU A 379 14.34 16.97 1.44
CA LEU A 379 13.93 18.00 0.47
C LEU A 379 14.44 17.69 -0.94
N ASP A 380 15.63 17.14 -1.04
CA ASP A 380 16.18 16.70 -2.33
C ASP A 380 15.32 15.60 -2.99
N ARG A 381 14.56 14.82 -2.23
CA ARG A 381 13.67 13.78 -2.75
C ARG A 381 12.31 14.28 -3.20
N ILE A 382 12.01 15.54 -3.01
CA ILE A 382 10.79 16.18 -3.51
C ILE A 382 11.09 16.77 -4.88
N ASP A 383 10.31 16.42 -5.88
CA ASP A 383 10.56 16.80 -7.29
C ASP A 383 10.01 18.18 -7.60
N LEU A 384 8.79 18.50 -7.12
CA LEU A 384 8.11 19.75 -7.36
C LEU A 384 7.94 20.55 -6.06
N HIS A 385 8.42 21.78 -6.06
CA HIS A 385 8.19 22.76 -5.01
C HIS A 385 7.26 23.85 -5.53
N VAL A 386 6.07 23.97 -4.94
CA VAL A 386 4.99 24.83 -5.44
C VAL A 386 4.58 25.83 -4.39
N ARG A 387 4.67 27.11 -4.73
CA ARG A 387 4.12 28.18 -3.89
C ARG A 387 2.61 28.27 -4.12
N VAL A 388 1.85 28.13 -3.04
CA VAL A 388 0.39 28.30 -3.05
C VAL A 388 0.06 29.73 -2.65
N PRO A 389 -0.36 30.59 -3.59
CA PRO A 389 -0.72 31.96 -3.28
C PRO A 389 -2.01 32.02 -2.44
N SER A 390 -2.17 33.06 -1.65
CA SER A 390 -3.46 33.37 -1.04
C SER A 390 -4.46 33.69 -2.14
N VAL A 391 -5.65 33.12 -2.05
CA VAL A 391 -6.72 33.40 -3.03
C VAL A 391 -7.26 34.81 -2.76
N GLU A 392 -7.20 35.67 -3.76
CA GLU A 392 -7.79 37.01 -3.69
C GLU A 392 -9.31 36.92 -3.77
N TYR A 393 -10.00 37.79 -3.04
CA TYR A 393 -11.48 37.81 -2.99
C TYR A 393 -12.10 37.93 -4.40
N GLU A 394 -11.48 38.70 -5.28
CA GLU A 394 -11.94 38.87 -6.66
C GLU A 394 -11.81 37.60 -7.50
N ALA A 395 -10.76 36.82 -7.28
CA ALA A 395 -10.57 35.53 -7.95
C ALA A 395 -11.65 34.51 -7.55
N MET A 396 -12.12 34.56 -6.30
CA MET A 396 -13.24 33.71 -5.81
C MET A 396 -14.59 34.09 -6.45
N ARG A 397 -14.74 35.31 -6.97
CA ARG A 397 -15.98 35.81 -7.61
C ARG A 397 -15.97 35.60 -9.13
N ARG A 398 -14.83 35.33 -9.75
CA ARG A 398 -14.77 35.08 -11.20
C ARG A 398 -15.54 33.82 -11.53
N LYS A 399 -16.51 33.93 -12.45
CA LYS A 399 -17.34 32.82 -12.95
C LYS A 399 -16.59 31.89 -13.94
N SER A 400 -15.26 31.84 -13.92
CA SER A 400 -14.58 30.84 -14.74
C SER A 400 -14.79 29.47 -14.06
N THR A 401 -15.42 28.56 -14.74
CA THR A 401 -15.50 27.15 -14.33
C THR A 401 -14.14 26.49 -14.61
N PRO A 402 -13.35 26.16 -13.59
CA PRO A 402 -12.14 25.39 -13.79
C PRO A 402 -12.46 24.03 -14.41
N GLU A 403 -11.48 23.43 -15.09
CA GLU A 403 -11.61 22.04 -15.59
C GLU A 403 -11.93 21.08 -14.45
N ASP A 404 -12.79 20.12 -14.74
CA ASP A 404 -13.14 19.06 -13.80
C ASP A 404 -12.04 17.99 -13.69
N SER A 405 -12.12 17.19 -12.64
CA SER A 405 -11.17 16.10 -12.38
C SER A 405 -11.17 15.05 -13.49
N ALA A 406 -12.31 14.80 -14.12
CA ALA A 406 -12.43 13.78 -15.18
C ALA A 406 -11.61 14.16 -16.42
N THR A 407 -11.67 15.44 -16.83
CA THR A 407 -10.89 15.97 -17.96
C THR A 407 -9.38 15.89 -17.68
N VAL A 408 -8.95 16.30 -16.47
CA VAL A 408 -7.54 16.23 -16.07
C VAL A 408 -7.07 14.78 -15.99
N ARG A 409 -7.87 13.88 -15.39
CA ARG A 409 -7.57 12.45 -15.29
C ARG A 409 -7.40 11.78 -16.66
N ALA A 410 -8.20 12.18 -17.66
CA ALA A 410 -8.05 11.65 -19.01
C ALA A 410 -6.66 11.98 -19.60
N ARG A 411 -6.15 13.23 -19.41
CA ARG A 411 -4.79 13.60 -19.85
C ARG A 411 -3.71 12.86 -19.05
N VAL A 412 -3.91 12.71 -17.74
CA VAL A 412 -3.00 11.95 -16.87
C VAL A 412 -2.92 10.48 -17.32
N ASN A 413 -4.06 9.85 -17.62
CA ASN A 413 -4.11 8.48 -18.12
C ASN A 413 -3.42 8.36 -19.50
N ALA A 414 -3.59 9.32 -20.40
CA ALA A 414 -2.91 9.33 -21.70
C ALA A 414 -1.39 9.43 -21.55
N ALA A 415 -0.88 10.35 -20.71
CA ALA A 415 0.54 10.47 -20.43
C ALA A 415 1.09 9.19 -19.76
N ARG A 416 0.32 8.58 -18.85
CA ARG A 416 0.71 7.31 -18.19
C ARG A 416 0.78 6.16 -19.19
N ALA A 417 -0.13 6.08 -20.15
CA ALA A 417 -0.11 5.05 -21.19
C ALA A 417 1.17 5.14 -22.08
N VAL A 418 1.63 6.37 -22.38
CA VAL A 418 2.92 6.58 -23.07
C VAL A 418 4.09 6.05 -22.25
N GLN A 419 4.10 6.31 -20.94
CA GLN A 419 5.14 5.82 -20.02
C GLN A 419 5.11 4.29 -19.89
N GLN A 420 3.93 3.68 -19.74
CA GLN A 420 3.79 2.23 -19.69
C GLN A 420 4.34 1.56 -20.94
N LYS A 421 4.06 2.10 -22.13
CA LYS A 421 4.63 1.61 -23.39
C LYS A 421 6.14 1.79 -23.45
N ARG A 422 6.67 2.94 -22.98
CA ARG A 422 8.11 3.24 -22.93
C ARG A 422 8.87 2.26 -22.06
N PHE A 423 8.29 1.85 -20.92
CA PHE A 423 8.92 1.00 -19.92
C PHE A 423 8.49 -0.47 -19.98
N GLU A 424 7.82 -0.88 -21.07
CA GLU A 424 7.38 -2.27 -21.26
C GLU A 424 8.57 -3.24 -21.13
N GLY A 425 8.39 -4.32 -20.37
CA GLY A 425 9.44 -5.30 -20.09
C GLY A 425 10.45 -4.89 -19.00
N THR A 426 10.26 -3.73 -18.35
CA THR A 426 11.09 -3.28 -17.22
C THR A 426 10.29 -3.29 -15.91
N SER A 427 10.98 -3.08 -14.78
CA SER A 427 10.35 -2.92 -13.46
C SER A 427 9.92 -1.46 -13.16
N VAL A 428 10.08 -0.54 -14.13
CA VAL A 428 9.76 0.88 -14.00
C VAL A 428 8.34 1.12 -14.50
N SER A 429 7.51 1.78 -13.70
CA SER A 429 6.11 2.05 -14.03
C SER A 429 5.83 3.49 -14.47
N CYS A 430 6.75 4.42 -14.19
CA CYS A 430 6.55 5.84 -14.47
C CYS A 430 7.88 6.62 -14.50
N ASN A 431 7.81 7.86 -15.00
CA ASN A 431 9.01 8.69 -15.17
C ASN A 431 9.76 9.00 -13.88
N ALA A 432 9.08 9.12 -12.72
CA ALA A 432 9.75 9.36 -11.43
C ALA A 432 10.74 8.24 -11.06
N TYR A 433 10.53 7.03 -11.54
CA TYR A 433 11.36 5.86 -11.23
C TYR A 433 12.41 5.53 -12.29
N MET A 434 12.58 6.36 -13.34
CA MET A 434 13.64 6.16 -14.34
C MET A 434 15.01 6.03 -13.70
N THR A 435 15.78 5.05 -14.16
CA THR A 435 17.19 4.89 -13.80
C THR A 435 18.05 5.94 -14.52
N PRO A 436 19.29 6.20 -14.10
CA PRO A 436 20.19 7.10 -14.82
C PRO A 436 20.41 6.72 -16.30
N ALA A 437 20.44 5.42 -16.63
CA ALA A 437 20.55 4.96 -18.01
C ALA A 437 19.30 5.33 -18.83
N MET A 438 18.10 5.18 -18.26
CA MET A 438 16.85 5.58 -18.91
C MET A 438 16.74 7.09 -19.06
N ILE A 439 17.25 7.88 -18.11
CA ILE A 439 17.29 9.34 -18.23
C ILE A 439 18.16 9.75 -19.43
N ALA A 440 19.33 9.14 -19.58
CA ALA A 440 20.21 9.41 -20.71
C ALA A 440 19.56 9.03 -22.06
N GLU A 441 18.73 7.97 -22.08
CA GLU A 441 18.05 7.49 -23.28
C GLU A 441 16.80 8.32 -23.64
N TYR A 442 15.93 8.61 -22.66
CA TYR A 442 14.60 9.19 -22.92
C TYR A 442 14.49 10.69 -22.63
N CYS A 443 15.52 11.30 -22.01
CA CYS A 443 15.52 12.71 -21.63
C CYS A 443 16.63 13.52 -22.31
N ALA A 444 17.05 13.11 -23.52
CA ALA A 444 18.03 13.87 -24.30
C ALA A 444 17.49 15.28 -24.60
N LEU A 445 18.37 16.28 -24.44
CA LEU A 445 18.08 17.69 -24.71
C LEU A 445 18.70 18.12 -26.04
N ASP A 446 18.08 19.08 -26.69
CA ASP A 446 18.70 19.80 -27.83
C ASP A 446 19.72 20.86 -27.33
N GLU A 447 20.43 21.52 -28.23
CA GLU A 447 21.40 22.56 -27.86
C GLU A 447 20.79 23.72 -27.06
N ALA A 448 19.53 24.06 -27.29
CA ALA A 448 18.84 25.13 -26.59
C ALA A 448 18.50 24.69 -25.15
N GLY A 449 18.01 23.46 -25.00
CA GLY A 449 17.76 22.83 -23.72
C GLY A 449 19.02 22.68 -22.88
N GLU A 450 20.12 22.22 -23.47
CA GLU A 450 21.42 22.11 -22.79
C GLU A 450 21.91 23.47 -22.27
N ARG A 451 21.80 24.53 -23.08
CA ARG A 451 22.13 25.89 -22.64
C ARG A 451 21.26 26.37 -21.49
N LEU A 452 19.93 26.08 -21.57
CA LEU A 452 18.98 26.44 -20.51
C LEU A 452 19.29 25.69 -19.21
N MET A 453 19.55 24.39 -19.29
CA MET A 453 19.90 23.55 -18.15
C MET A 453 21.22 24.01 -17.50
N LYS A 454 22.26 24.30 -18.31
CA LYS A 454 23.54 24.83 -17.82
C LYS A 454 23.36 26.14 -17.05
N ASN A 455 22.59 27.07 -17.62
CA ASN A 455 22.29 28.35 -16.96
C ASN A 455 21.55 28.17 -15.64
N ALA A 456 20.58 27.26 -15.58
CA ALA A 456 19.86 26.92 -14.35
C ALA A 456 20.80 26.30 -13.31
N PHE A 457 21.65 25.37 -13.74
CA PHE A 457 22.62 24.70 -12.87
C PHE A 457 23.56 25.69 -12.19
N GLU A 458 24.13 26.63 -12.94
CA GLU A 458 25.04 27.66 -12.44
C GLU A 458 24.34 28.67 -11.52
N LYS A 459 23.16 29.19 -11.92
CA LYS A 459 22.44 30.24 -11.19
C LYS A 459 21.77 29.74 -9.90
N MET A 460 21.23 28.53 -9.93
CA MET A 460 20.48 27.96 -8.80
C MET A 460 21.32 27.07 -7.89
N GLY A 461 22.60 26.79 -8.25
CA GLY A 461 23.47 25.90 -7.51
C GLY A 461 22.92 24.48 -7.42
N LEU A 462 22.44 23.96 -8.55
CA LEU A 462 21.82 22.63 -8.61
C LEU A 462 22.86 21.52 -8.38
N THR A 463 22.40 20.40 -7.83
CA THR A 463 23.19 19.17 -7.71
C THR A 463 22.92 18.22 -8.87
N ALA A 464 23.77 17.21 -9.10
CA ALA A 464 23.51 16.16 -10.09
C ALA A 464 22.15 15.48 -9.88
N ARG A 465 21.74 15.25 -8.61
CA ARG A 465 20.43 14.70 -8.27
C ARG A 465 19.28 15.63 -8.70
N SER A 466 19.46 16.95 -8.52
CA SER A 466 18.46 17.94 -8.95
C SER A 466 18.34 17.98 -10.47
N HIS A 467 19.44 17.84 -11.19
CA HIS A 467 19.48 17.74 -12.65
C HIS A 467 18.61 16.58 -13.16
N ASP A 468 18.86 15.37 -12.65
CA ASP A 468 18.11 14.18 -13.07
C ASP A 468 16.60 14.30 -12.77
N ARG A 469 16.24 14.95 -11.65
CA ARG A 469 14.83 15.19 -11.31
C ARG A 469 14.16 16.17 -12.25
N ILE A 470 14.85 17.28 -12.60
CA ILE A 470 14.33 18.23 -13.58
C ILE A 470 14.07 17.52 -14.90
N LEU A 471 14.97 16.65 -15.36
CA LEU A 471 14.80 15.89 -16.60
C LEU A 471 13.59 14.94 -16.54
N ARG A 472 13.40 14.21 -15.42
CA ARG A 472 12.22 13.35 -15.25
C ARG A 472 10.91 14.14 -15.28
N VAL A 473 10.87 15.31 -14.64
CA VAL A 473 9.70 16.20 -14.64
C VAL A 473 9.49 16.77 -16.03
N ALA A 474 10.55 17.24 -16.72
CA ALA A 474 10.45 17.75 -18.09
C ALA A 474 9.94 16.68 -19.06
N ARG A 475 10.39 15.40 -18.92
CA ARG A 475 9.86 14.29 -19.72
C ARG A 475 8.37 14.07 -19.46
N THR A 476 7.92 14.20 -18.21
CA THR A 476 6.50 14.07 -17.86
C THR A 476 5.66 15.19 -18.48
N ILE A 477 6.17 16.43 -18.46
CA ILE A 477 5.51 17.57 -19.09
C ILE A 477 5.40 17.34 -20.60
N ALA A 478 6.47 16.88 -21.24
CA ALA A 478 6.46 16.55 -22.67
C ALA A 478 5.49 15.39 -23.00
N ASP A 479 5.38 14.38 -22.12
CA ASP A 479 4.39 13.29 -22.29
C ASP A 479 2.94 13.81 -22.19
N LEU A 480 2.67 14.78 -21.30
CA LEU A 480 1.37 15.44 -21.18
C LEU A 480 1.00 16.24 -22.43
N ASP A 481 1.99 16.87 -23.07
CA ASP A 481 1.82 17.65 -24.29
C ASP A 481 1.87 16.77 -25.55
N GLY A 482 2.06 15.44 -25.40
CA GLY A 482 2.15 14.48 -26.52
C GLY A 482 3.43 14.63 -27.34
N ALA A 483 4.47 15.29 -26.81
CA ALA A 483 5.71 15.54 -27.51
C ALA A 483 6.66 14.32 -27.42
N GLU A 484 7.30 14.00 -28.55
CA GLU A 484 8.29 12.92 -28.63
C GLU A 484 9.58 13.29 -27.90
N HIS A 485 10.00 14.56 -27.98
CA HIS A 485 11.22 15.10 -27.39
C HIS A 485 10.92 16.14 -26.30
N ILE A 486 11.91 16.41 -25.46
CA ILE A 486 11.83 17.46 -24.46
C ILE A 486 12.22 18.79 -25.12
N ASP A 487 11.24 19.66 -25.34
CA ASP A 487 11.50 21.02 -25.84
C ASP A 487 11.93 21.97 -24.71
N PRO A 488 12.60 23.10 -25.04
CA PRO A 488 13.00 24.09 -24.03
C PRO A 488 11.86 24.63 -23.17
N VAL A 489 10.61 24.64 -23.66
CA VAL A 489 9.43 25.05 -22.90
C VAL A 489 9.13 24.05 -21.76
N HIS A 490 9.16 22.74 -22.04
CA HIS A 490 8.96 21.68 -21.04
C HIS A 490 10.04 21.75 -19.95
N LEU A 491 11.28 21.98 -20.36
CA LEU A 491 12.41 22.14 -19.46
C LEU A 491 12.29 23.39 -18.58
N ALA A 492 11.86 24.50 -19.15
CA ALA A 492 11.66 25.75 -18.42
C ALA A 492 10.57 25.61 -17.33
N GLU A 493 9.46 24.96 -17.67
CA GLU A 493 8.41 24.63 -16.68
C GLU A 493 8.97 23.73 -15.55
N ALA A 494 9.71 22.69 -15.88
CA ALA A 494 10.30 21.79 -14.91
C ALA A 494 11.30 22.48 -13.96
N ILE A 495 12.12 23.43 -14.49
CA ILE A 495 13.06 24.23 -13.70
C ILE A 495 12.33 25.12 -12.70
N GLN A 496 11.17 25.70 -13.09
CA GLN A 496 10.37 26.54 -12.17
C GLN A 496 9.92 25.78 -10.93
N TYR A 497 9.57 24.49 -11.06
CA TYR A 497 9.20 23.64 -9.91
C TYR A 497 10.39 23.31 -9.00
N ARG A 498 11.64 23.61 -9.39
CA ARG A 498 12.81 23.36 -8.57
C ARG A 498 13.40 24.64 -7.93
N ASN A 499 12.71 25.77 -8.05
CA ASN A 499 13.17 27.00 -7.45
C ASN A 499 13.14 26.92 -5.92
N THR A 500 14.32 26.73 -5.31
CA THR A 500 14.51 26.64 -3.86
C THR A 500 14.50 28.01 -3.16
N ASP A 501 14.44 29.13 -3.91
CA ASP A 501 14.33 30.47 -3.32
C ASP A 501 13.03 30.63 -2.51
N ILE A 502 12.02 29.80 -2.80
CA ILE A 502 10.80 29.65 -2.02
C ILE A 502 11.11 29.23 -0.56
N LEU A 503 12.24 28.52 -0.35
CA LEU A 503 12.68 28.05 0.97
C LEU A 503 13.72 28.98 1.61
N LYS A 504 14.35 29.86 0.82
CA LYS A 504 15.39 30.77 1.29
C LYS A 504 14.87 32.14 1.69
N GLY A 505 13.65 32.50 1.24
CA GLY A 505 12.97 33.79 1.51
C GLY A 505 13.43 34.92 0.64
#